data_91076d281f31d5b094b6e93cf55b6eb0
#
_entry.id   91076d281f31d5b094b6e93cf55b6eb0
#
_cell.length_a   1.000
_cell.length_b   1.000
_cell.length_c   1.000
_cell.angle_alpha   90.00
_cell.angle_beta   90.00
_cell.angle_gamma   90.00
#
_symmetry.space_group_name_H-M   'P 1'
#
loop_
_entity.id
_entity.type
_entity.pdbx_description
1 polymer ?
#
loop_
_entity_poly.entity_id
_entity_poly.type
_entity_poly.pdbx_seq_one_letter_code
_entity_poly.pdbx_strand_id
1 'polypeptide(L)'
;LLLTAMLKHEDITAAPVILSTRSHGKVYSIYPLLSQYNYLVTLAMVDGNAVFMDASEPLLGYGRLPLRCYNEEARVINETANVISLSANTVAEVKHTNVYVVNEEKGNIIGSKIQTPGYYESMNLRERVKEKGKEQLLADIKKEMGTDIDVTNLELDSLNLTDEVLGVKYDFELKGEKEDIIYFNPMLGEGYKENLFKSAERAYPVEMPFTMDEVYNLQMDIPQGYVVDEIPKSMILKLNEENEGVFEYRISMSGNSISFRSRIRIGRANFQPDEYEMLREFFNYVVKKHAEQIVFKKKS
;
A
#
# COMPACT_ATOMS: atom_id res chain seq x y z
N LEU A 1 -1.81 -6.64 29.50
CA LEU A 1 -1.39 -7.22 30.80
C LEU A 1 -1.70 -8.71 30.89
N LEU A 2 -2.92 -9.15 30.52
CA LEU A 2 -3.29 -10.58 30.59
C LEU A 2 -2.34 -11.44 29.73
N LEU A 3 -2.06 -11.08 28.48
CA LEU A 3 -1.12 -11.79 27.62
C LEU A 3 0.28 -11.91 28.28
N THR A 4 0.78 -10.83 28.86
CA THR A 4 2.08 -10.85 29.57
C THR A 4 2.05 -11.85 30.74
N ALA A 5 0.96 -11.89 31.52
CA ALA A 5 0.82 -12.81 32.64
C ALA A 5 0.74 -14.27 32.17
N MET A 6 -0.01 -14.53 31.09
CA MET A 6 -0.12 -15.89 30.50
C MET A 6 1.23 -16.38 29.99
N LEU A 7 2.00 -15.55 29.28
CA LEU A 7 3.32 -15.91 28.78
C LEU A 7 4.30 -16.22 29.92
N LYS A 8 4.28 -15.42 31.00
CA LYS A 8 5.09 -15.69 32.18
C LYS A 8 4.68 -16.98 32.91
N HIS A 9 3.40 -17.33 32.87
CA HIS A 9 2.90 -18.60 33.44
C HIS A 9 3.45 -19.81 32.67
N GLU A 10 3.67 -19.65 31.37
CA GLU A 10 4.28 -20.68 30.50
C GLU A 10 5.80 -20.56 30.43
N ASP A 11 6.44 -19.96 31.44
CA ASP A 11 7.91 -19.76 31.55
C ASP A 11 8.54 -18.97 30.39
N ILE A 12 7.73 -18.21 29.64
CA ILE A 12 8.22 -17.32 28.59
C ILE A 12 8.56 -15.96 29.20
N THR A 13 9.81 -15.53 29.01
CA THR A 13 10.24 -14.19 29.45
C THR A 13 9.43 -13.12 28.72
N ALA A 14 8.62 -12.38 29.43
CA ALA A 14 7.77 -11.32 28.88
C ALA A 14 7.67 -10.11 29.80
N ALA A 15 7.45 -8.93 29.22
CA ALA A 15 7.25 -7.69 29.95
C ALA A 15 6.18 -6.83 29.27
N PRO A 16 5.38 -6.06 30.04
CA PRO A 16 4.52 -5.06 29.46
C PRO A 16 5.36 -3.91 28.88
N VAL A 17 4.86 -3.31 27.78
CA VAL A 17 5.46 -2.15 27.16
C VAL A 17 4.38 -1.09 27.05
N ILE A 18 4.64 0.09 27.61
CA ILE A 18 3.78 1.26 27.47
C ILE A 18 4.28 2.15 26.34
N LEU A 19 3.36 2.72 25.59
CA LEU A 19 3.65 3.61 24.47
C LEU A 19 2.58 4.67 24.32
N SER A 20 2.91 5.72 23.59
CA SER A 20 1.94 6.72 23.13
C SER A 20 1.56 6.39 21.69
N THR A 21 0.27 6.28 21.41
CA THR A 21 -0.19 6.09 20.03
C THR A 21 -0.02 7.37 19.22
N ARG A 22 0.07 7.24 17.88
CA ARG A 22 0.24 8.38 16.97
C ARG A 22 -0.79 9.50 17.15
N SER A 23 -2.03 9.16 17.47
CA SER A 23 -3.12 10.14 17.74
C SER A 23 -3.01 10.82 19.10
N HIS A 24 -2.25 10.25 20.03
CA HIS A 24 -2.06 10.81 21.37
C HIS A 24 -0.86 11.79 21.45
N GLY A 25 0.04 11.71 20.47
CA GLY A 25 1.23 12.55 20.38
C GLY A 25 2.51 11.84 20.83
N LYS A 26 3.64 12.54 20.79
CA LYS A 26 4.95 11.95 21.12
C LYS A 26 5.24 12.04 22.62
N VAL A 27 6.01 11.08 23.12
CA VAL A 27 6.55 11.07 24.47
C VAL A 27 7.78 12.00 24.54
N TYR A 28 7.90 12.75 25.62
CA TYR A 28 9.10 13.55 25.89
C TYR A 28 10.09 12.72 26.71
N SER A 29 11.15 12.24 26.06
CA SER A 29 12.16 11.33 26.65
C SER A 29 12.80 11.87 27.93
N ILE A 30 12.99 13.19 28.01
CA ILE A 30 13.65 13.88 29.15
C ILE A 30 12.71 13.92 30.37
N TYR A 31 11.39 13.96 30.16
CA TYR A 31 10.37 14.05 31.20
C TYR A 31 9.24 13.07 30.95
N PRO A 32 9.46 11.76 31.14
CA PRO A 32 8.43 10.76 30.92
C PRO A 32 7.37 10.82 32.02
N LEU A 33 6.19 11.30 31.68
CA LEU A 33 5.01 11.29 32.55
C LEU A 33 4.09 10.15 32.18
N LEU A 34 3.50 9.46 33.14
CA LEU A 34 2.55 8.35 32.87
C LEU A 34 1.37 8.79 31.97
N SER A 35 0.93 10.04 32.08
CA SER A 35 -0.14 10.62 31.27
C SER A 35 0.20 10.74 29.78
N GLN A 36 1.47 10.61 29.40
CA GLN A 36 1.89 10.59 27.99
C GLN A 36 1.73 9.24 27.32
N TYR A 37 1.46 8.19 28.09
CA TYR A 37 1.28 6.83 27.60
C TYR A 37 -0.20 6.45 27.64
N ASN A 38 -0.75 6.00 26.53
CA ASN A 38 -2.17 5.64 26.41
C ASN A 38 -2.40 4.22 25.90
N TYR A 39 -1.32 3.47 25.62
CA TYR A 39 -1.43 2.13 25.07
C TYR A 39 -0.42 1.17 25.70
N LEU A 40 -0.78 -0.11 25.72
CA LEU A 40 0.04 -1.16 26.31
C LEU A 40 0.07 -2.37 25.38
N VAL A 41 1.30 -2.84 25.09
CA VAL A 41 1.56 -4.07 24.35
C VAL A 41 2.45 -5.00 25.15
N THR A 42 2.68 -6.21 24.69
CA THR A 42 3.56 -7.19 25.33
C THR A 42 4.82 -7.37 24.52
N LEU A 43 5.97 -7.30 25.17
CA LEU A 43 7.25 -7.77 24.64
C LEU A 43 7.53 -9.16 25.21
N ALA A 44 7.82 -10.13 24.36
CA ALA A 44 8.27 -11.46 24.77
C ALA A 44 9.63 -11.78 24.14
N MET A 45 10.41 -12.63 24.82
CA MET A 45 11.64 -13.20 24.26
C MET A 45 11.34 -14.61 23.76
N VAL A 46 11.38 -14.81 22.45
CA VAL A 46 11.13 -16.10 21.80
C VAL A 46 12.34 -16.48 20.98
N ASP A 47 12.94 -17.59 21.28
CA ASP A 47 14.18 -18.09 20.64
C ASP A 47 15.31 -17.04 20.60
N GLY A 48 15.42 -16.25 21.67
CA GLY A 48 16.43 -15.17 21.80
C GLY A 48 16.07 -13.87 21.07
N ASN A 49 14.92 -13.80 20.39
CA ASN A 49 14.45 -12.61 19.70
C ASN A 49 13.36 -11.89 20.48
N ALA A 50 13.40 -10.56 20.43
CA ALA A 50 12.36 -9.71 20.99
C ALA A 50 11.15 -9.66 20.05
N VAL A 51 10.00 -10.11 20.53
CA VAL A 51 8.73 -10.14 19.76
C VAL A 51 7.70 -9.28 20.47
N PHE A 52 7.16 -8.31 19.74
CA PHE A 52 6.05 -7.48 20.21
C PHE A 52 4.72 -8.12 19.83
N MET A 53 3.76 -8.07 20.75
CA MET A 53 2.45 -8.68 20.55
C MET A 53 1.34 -7.79 21.09
N ASP A 54 0.25 -7.75 20.34
CA ASP A 54 -1.00 -7.09 20.75
C ASP A 54 -2.17 -8.06 20.57
N ALA A 55 -2.72 -8.55 21.69
CA ALA A 55 -3.85 -9.48 21.67
C ALA A 55 -5.22 -8.78 21.54
N SER A 56 -5.26 -7.46 21.41
CA SER A 56 -6.52 -6.71 21.23
C SER A 56 -7.01 -6.67 19.78
N GLU A 57 -6.15 -7.04 18.83
CA GLU A 57 -6.41 -6.99 17.40
C GLU A 57 -6.50 -8.41 16.81
N PRO A 58 -7.70 -8.96 16.62
CA PRO A 58 -7.86 -10.38 16.28
C PRO A 58 -7.40 -10.77 14.86
N LEU A 59 -7.19 -9.79 13.96
CA LEU A 59 -6.70 -10.01 12.60
C LEU A 59 -5.21 -9.66 12.46
N LEU A 60 -4.57 -9.25 13.53
CA LEU A 60 -3.16 -8.93 13.55
C LEU A 60 -2.34 -10.23 13.72
N GLY A 61 -1.37 -10.43 12.83
CA GLY A 61 -0.49 -11.59 12.87
C GLY A 61 0.54 -11.54 13.98
N TYR A 62 1.19 -12.67 14.19
CA TYR A 62 2.23 -12.84 15.20
C TYR A 62 3.41 -11.87 14.99
N GLY A 63 3.87 -11.28 16.10
CA GLY A 63 5.02 -10.37 16.08
C GLY A 63 4.76 -9.00 15.46
N ARG A 64 3.51 -8.64 15.22
CA ARG A 64 3.12 -7.36 14.64
C ARG A 64 2.35 -6.50 15.64
N LEU A 65 2.44 -5.19 15.46
CA LEU A 65 1.69 -4.19 16.21
C LEU A 65 0.80 -3.38 15.28
N PRO A 66 -0.33 -2.84 15.76
CA PRO A 66 -1.13 -1.88 15.02
C PRO A 66 -0.28 -0.67 14.59
N LEU A 67 -0.53 -0.10 13.40
CA LEU A 67 0.22 1.05 12.88
C LEU A 67 0.26 2.24 13.86
N ARG A 68 -0.79 2.40 14.67
CA ARG A 68 -0.85 3.45 15.70
C ARG A 68 0.23 3.33 16.78
N CYS A 69 0.85 2.15 16.96
CA CYS A 69 1.89 1.90 17.94
C CYS A 69 3.30 2.36 17.49
N TYR A 70 3.50 2.52 16.18
CA TYR A 70 4.80 2.95 15.64
C TYR A 70 4.92 4.48 15.71
N ASN A 71 5.24 4.97 16.92
CA ASN A 71 5.33 6.39 17.26
C ASN A 71 6.63 6.75 18.01
N GLU A 72 7.72 6.10 17.65
CA GLU A 72 9.09 6.24 18.15
C GLU A 72 9.28 5.66 19.56
N GLU A 73 9.15 6.44 20.64
CA GLU A 73 9.52 6.00 21.98
C GLU A 73 8.44 5.14 22.65
N ALA A 74 8.86 3.99 23.17
CA ALA A 74 8.09 3.16 24.09
C ALA A 74 8.97 2.74 25.27
N ARG A 75 8.36 2.28 26.39
CA ARG A 75 9.08 1.86 27.57
C ARG A 75 8.65 0.48 28.03
N VAL A 76 9.66 -0.36 28.27
CA VAL A 76 9.47 -1.66 28.89
C VAL A 76 9.24 -1.46 30.38
N ILE A 77 8.20 -2.06 30.93
CA ILE A 77 7.91 -2.05 32.38
C ILE A 77 8.73 -3.17 33.04
N ASN A 78 9.93 -2.81 33.42
CA ASN A 78 10.89 -3.61 34.18
C ASN A 78 11.61 -2.72 35.19
N GLU A 79 12.58 -3.25 35.92
CA GLU A 79 13.33 -2.52 36.95
C GLU A 79 14.07 -1.27 36.42
N THR A 80 14.48 -1.28 35.16
CA THR A 80 15.27 -0.21 34.53
C THR A 80 14.47 0.72 33.64
N ALA A 81 13.18 0.41 33.40
CA ALA A 81 12.28 1.20 32.52
C ALA A 81 12.93 1.47 31.13
N ASN A 82 13.53 0.44 30.53
CA ASN A 82 14.29 0.57 29.29
C ASN A 82 13.46 1.22 28.17
N VAL A 83 14.08 2.18 27.50
CA VAL A 83 13.52 2.82 26.30
C VAL A 83 13.76 1.93 25.10
N ILE A 84 12.74 1.77 24.28
CA ILE A 84 12.80 1.09 22.99
C ILE A 84 12.21 1.98 21.90
N SER A 85 12.65 1.83 20.67
CA SER A 85 12.10 2.57 19.52
C SER A 85 11.15 1.67 18.73
N LEU A 86 9.93 2.18 18.51
CA LEU A 86 8.93 1.61 17.61
C LEU A 86 8.77 2.58 16.42
N SER A 87 9.75 2.60 15.55
CA SER A 87 9.78 3.53 14.42
C SER A 87 8.99 3.03 13.23
N ALA A 88 8.20 3.92 12.62
CA ALA A 88 7.50 3.66 11.36
C ALA A 88 8.45 3.34 10.19
N ASN A 89 9.73 3.73 10.28
CA ASN A 89 10.75 3.36 9.30
C ASN A 89 11.03 1.85 9.26
N THR A 90 10.70 1.11 10.31
CA THR A 90 10.87 -0.35 10.36
C THR A 90 9.69 -1.13 9.80
N VAL A 91 8.60 -0.43 9.47
CA VAL A 91 7.40 -1.02 8.88
C VAL A 91 7.43 -0.78 7.38
N ALA A 92 7.45 -1.86 6.60
CA ALA A 92 7.42 -1.78 5.14
C ALA A 92 6.09 -2.32 4.60
N GLU A 93 5.36 -1.49 3.87
CA GLU A 93 4.19 -1.92 3.08
C GLU A 93 4.61 -2.08 1.62
N VAL A 94 4.50 -3.30 1.13
CA VAL A 94 4.90 -3.67 -0.24
C VAL A 94 3.66 -4.16 -0.97
N LYS A 95 3.28 -3.44 -2.04
CA LYS A 95 2.13 -3.75 -2.89
C LYS A 95 2.58 -4.15 -4.28
N HIS A 96 2.12 -5.29 -4.77
CA HIS A 96 2.33 -5.73 -6.15
C HIS A 96 1.00 -5.90 -6.86
N THR A 97 0.88 -5.29 -8.04
CA THR A 97 -0.28 -5.45 -8.93
C THR A 97 0.21 -5.84 -10.31
N ASN A 98 -0.33 -6.93 -10.85
CA ASN A 98 -0.12 -7.37 -12.21
C ASN A 98 -1.45 -7.40 -12.94
N VAL A 99 -1.48 -6.80 -14.12
CA VAL A 99 -2.65 -6.72 -14.98
C VAL A 99 -2.29 -7.27 -16.36
N TYR A 100 -3.13 -8.13 -16.85
CA TYR A 100 -3.03 -8.71 -18.18
C TYR A 100 -4.27 -8.35 -18.98
N VAL A 101 -4.10 -7.82 -20.17
CA VAL A 101 -5.18 -7.41 -21.08
C VAL A 101 -4.95 -8.04 -22.43
N VAL A 102 -5.92 -8.78 -22.93
CA VAL A 102 -5.81 -9.50 -24.21
C VAL A 102 -7.07 -9.26 -25.08
N ASN A 103 -6.89 -9.41 -26.38
CA ASN A 103 -8.00 -9.40 -27.31
C ASN A 103 -8.66 -10.78 -27.36
N GLU A 104 -9.97 -10.85 -27.15
CA GLU A 104 -10.76 -12.05 -27.39
C GLU A 104 -11.08 -12.21 -28.88
N GLU A 105 -11.33 -13.44 -29.33
CA GLU A 105 -11.64 -13.77 -30.75
C GLU A 105 -12.83 -12.95 -31.31
N LYS A 106 -13.79 -12.58 -30.47
CA LYS A 106 -14.95 -11.77 -30.85
C LYS A 106 -14.67 -10.26 -30.90
N GLY A 107 -13.45 -9.84 -30.58
CA GLY A 107 -13.00 -8.45 -30.56
C GLY A 107 -13.34 -7.69 -29.27
N ASN A 108 -13.78 -8.39 -28.22
CA ASN A 108 -13.84 -7.85 -26.86
C ASN A 108 -12.42 -7.74 -26.29
N ILE A 109 -12.22 -6.86 -25.34
CA ILE A 109 -10.98 -6.70 -24.59
C ILE A 109 -11.24 -7.22 -23.19
N ILE A 110 -10.59 -8.31 -22.83
CA ILE A 110 -10.71 -8.93 -21.52
C ILE A 110 -9.38 -8.83 -20.78
N GLY A 111 -9.45 -8.90 -19.46
CA GLY A 111 -8.24 -8.87 -18.66
C GLY A 111 -8.38 -9.59 -17.34
N SER A 112 -7.26 -9.79 -16.69
CA SER A 112 -7.19 -10.27 -15.31
C SER A 112 -6.27 -9.39 -14.50
N LYS A 113 -6.61 -9.17 -13.23
CA LYS A 113 -5.79 -8.47 -12.27
C LYS A 113 -5.46 -9.40 -11.12
N ILE A 114 -4.17 -9.44 -10.78
CA ILE A 114 -3.64 -10.17 -9.63
C ILE A 114 -2.93 -9.15 -8.76
N GLN A 115 -3.37 -9.02 -7.51
CA GLN A 115 -2.82 -8.06 -6.56
C GLN A 115 -2.42 -8.75 -5.26
N THR A 116 -1.25 -8.40 -4.77
CA THR A 116 -0.79 -8.69 -3.42
C THR A 116 -0.66 -7.36 -2.70
N PRO A 117 -1.66 -6.95 -1.91
CA PRO A 117 -1.59 -5.72 -1.12
C PRO A 117 -0.56 -5.85 0.00
N GLY A 118 -0.16 -4.73 0.61
CA GLY A 118 0.67 -4.73 1.79
C GLY A 118 0.00 -5.44 2.97
N TYR A 119 0.76 -5.68 4.02
CA TYR A 119 0.26 -6.45 5.17
C TYR A 119 -0.94 -5.79 5.85
N TYR A 120 -0.87 -4.48 6.13
CA TYR A 120 -1.96 -3.78 6.81
C TYR A 120 -3.15 -3.51 5.87
N GLU A 121 -2.91 -3.34 4.59
CA GLU A 121 -3.99 -3.31 3.59
C GLU A 121 -4.69 -4.68 3.53
N SER A 122 -3.94 -5.80 3.58
CA SER A 122 -4.48 -7.16 3.66
C SER A 122 -5.33 -7.36 4.92
N MET A 123 -4.89 -6.86 6.06
CA MET A 123 -5.66 -6.91 7.31
C MET A 123 -6.99 -6.16 7.18
N ASN A 124 -6.97 -4.95 6.64
CA ASN A 124 -8.17 -4.15 6.41
C ASN A 124 -9.15 -4.82 5.42
N LEU A 125 -8.63 -5.46 4.38
CA LEU A 125 -9.46 -6.23 3.43
C LEU A 125 -10.11 -7.44 4.10
N ARG A 126 -9.39 -8.18 4.96
CA ARG A 126 -9.95 -9.28 5.76
C ARG A 126 -11.08 -8.80 6.66
N GLU A 127 -10.90 -7.67 7.34
CA GLU A 127 -11.92 -7.06 8.18
C GLU A 127 -13.17 -6.71 7.36
N ARG A 128 -13.01 -6.04 6.21
CA ARG A 128 -14.12 -5.72 5.28
C ARG A 128 -14.86 -6.96 4.81
N VAL A 129 -14.14 -8.04 4.45
CA VAL A 129 -14.76 -9.30 4.01
C VAL A 129 -15.47 -9.97 5.17
N LYS A 130 -14.91 -9.96 6.38
CA LYS A 130 -15.53 -10.51 7.58
C LYS A 130 -16.83 -9.77 7.96
N GLU A 131 -16.83 -8.44 7.82
CA GLU A 131 -18.00 -7.61 8.17
C GLU A 131 -19.09 -7.58 7.10
N LYS A 132 -18.71 -7.50 5.83
CA LYS A 132 -19.63 -7.18 4.71
C LYS A 132 -19.76 -8.27 3.67
N GLY A 133 -18.91 -9.29 3.74
CA GLY A 133 -18.89 -10.39 2.77
C GLY A 133 -18.06 -10.09 1.51
N LYS A 134 -17.75 -11.14 0.78
CA LYS A 134 -16.97 -11.11 -0.47
C LYS A 134 -17.74 -10.42 -1.61
N GLU A 135 -19.07 -10.55 -1.64
CA GLU A 135 -19.96 -9.94 -2.63
C GLU A 135 -19.91 -8.40 -2.54
N GLN A 136 -19.85 -7.85 -1.31
CA GLN A 136 -19.71 -6.41 -1.14
C GLN A 136 -18.33 -5.93 -1.60
N LEU A 137 -17.26 -6.69 -1.34
CA LEU A 137 -15.93 -6.35 -1.87
C LEU A 137 -15.93 -6.32 -3.40
N LEU A 138 -16.58 -7.30 -4.06
CA LEU A 138 -16.72 -7.30 -5.51
C LEU A 138 -17.50 -6.08 -6.02
N ALA A 139 -18.57 -5.70 -5.32
CA ALA A 139 -19.36 -4.52 -5.67
C ALA A 139 -18.53 -3.22 -5.52
N ASP A 140 -17.71 -3.14 -4.48
CA ASP A 140 -16.81 -2.00 -4.26
C ASP A 140 -15.76 -1.91 -5.39
N ILE A 141 -15.12 -3.03 -5.76
CA ILE A 141 -14.17 -3.11 -6.88
C ILE A 141 -14.84 -2.66 -8.19
N LYS A 142 -16.04 -3.16 -8.51
CA LYS A 142 -16.80 -2.75 -9.70
C LYS A 142 -17.03 -1.23 -9.73
N LYS A 143 -17.39 -0.66 -8.60
CA LYS A 143 -17.61 0.78 -8.47
C LYS A 143 -16.34 1.60 -8.68
N GLU A 144 -15.20 1.12 -8.16
CA GLU A 144 -13.88 1.77 -8.31
C GLU A 144 -13.36 1.73 -9.75
N MET A 145 -13.60 0.62 -10.45
CA MET A 145 -13.20 0.42 -11.85
C MET A 145 -14.04 1.24 -12.84
N GLY A 146 -15.24 1.62 -12.45
CA GLY A 146 -16.16 2.45 -13.26
C GLY A 146 -17.17 1.64 -14.08
N THR A 147 -18.05 2.33 -14.81
CA THR A 147 -19.18 1.72 -15.54
C THR A 147 -18.77 0.97 -16.79
N ASP A 148 -17.61 1.33 -17.35
CA ASP A 148 -17.13 0.80 -18.63
C ASP A 148 -16.35 -0.51 -18.47
N ILE A 149 -16.20 -0.99 -17.22
CA ILE A 149 -15.50 -2.21 -16.89
C ILE A 149 -16.42 -3.13 -16.09
N ASP A 150 -16.64 -4.35 -16.61
CA ASP A 150 -17.36 -5.38 -15.88
C ASP A 150 -16.38 -6.31 -15.18
N VAL A 151 -16.52 -6.49 -13.86
CA VAL A 151 -15.61 -7.28 -13.03
C VAL A 151 -16.31 -8.57 -12.60
N THR A 152 -15.62 -9.69 -12.73
CA THR A 152 -16.14 -11.03 -12.41
C THR A 152 -15.05 -11.88 -11.71
N ASN A 153 -15.40 -13.07 -11.26
CA ASN A 153 -14.48 -14.10 -10.77
C ASN A 153 -13.52 -13.62 -9.67
N LEU A 154 -14.03 -12.86 -8.69
CA LEU A 154 -13.19 -12.46 -7.54
C LEU A 154 -12.73 -13.70 -6.76
N GLU A 155 -11.43 -13.88 -6.64
CA GLU A 155 -10.78 -14.91 -5.83
C GLU A 155 -9.95 -14.21 -4.73
N LEU A 156 -9.99 -14.76 -3.52
CA LEU A 156 -9.19 -14.30 -2.38
C LEU A 156 -8.38 -15.48 -1.86
N ASP A 157 -7.06 -15.34 -1.91
CA ASP A 157 -6.14 -16.34 -1.37
C ASP A 157 -5.64 -15.90 0.02
N SER A 158 -5.31 -16.86 0.88
CA SER A 158 -4.80 -16.64 2.24
C SER A 158 -5.74 -15.81 3.15
N LEU A 159 -7.07 -15.86 2.89
CA LEU A 159 -8.05 -15.06 3.64
C LEU A 159 -8.01 -15.31 5.15
N ASN A 160 -7.76 -16.54 5.58
CA ASN A 160 -7.75 -16.95 6.98
C ASN A 160 -6.33 -17.00 7.58
N LEU A 161 -5.30 -16.67 6.83
CA LEU A 161 -3.90 -16.69 7.27
C LEU A 161 -3.46 -15.27 7.67
N THR A 162 -3.64 -14.92 8.94
CA THR A 162 -3.39 -13.54 9.43
C THR A 162 -1.92 -13.13 9.39
N ASP A 163 -1.00 -14.08 9.35
CA ASP A 163 0.45 -13.81 9.27
C ASP A 163 0.92 -13.52 7.84
N GLU A 164 0.12 -13.88 6.84
CA GLU A 164 0.42 -13.71 5.43
C GLU A 164 -0.25 -12.48 4.82
N VAL A 165 0.20 -12.05 3.65
CA VAL A 165 -0.50 -11.06 2.84
C VAL A 165 -1.61 -11.73 2.05
N LEU A 166 -2.67 -10.98 1.76
CA LEU A 166 -3.83 -11.47 1.01
C LEU A 166 -3.51 -11.47 -0.50
N GLY A 167 -3.84 -12.53 -1.21
CA GLY A 167 -3.93 -12.54 -2.66
C GLY A 167 -5.33 -12.12 -3.13
N VAL A 168 -5.42 -11.14 -4.03
CA VAL A 168 -6.68 -10.71 -4.65
C VAL A 168 -6.57 -10.90 -6.15
N LYS A 169 -7.46 -11.68 -6.73
CA LYS A 169 -7.51 -11.90 -8.19
C LYS A 169 -8.93 -11.72 -8.68
N TYR A 170 -9.08 -11.09 -9.83
CA TYR A 170 -10.36 -10.99 -10.53
C TYR A 170 -10.16 -10.82 -12.04
N ASP A 171 -11.20 -11.16 -12.78
CA ASP A 171 -11.27 -10.96 -14.21
C ASP A 171 -12.13 -9.73 -14.52
N PHE A 172 -11.87 -9.10 -15.67
CA PHE A 172 -12.65 -7.95 -16.12
C PHE A 172 -12.79 -7.92 -17.63
N GLU A 173 -13.86 -7.28 -18.11
CA GLU A 173 -14.12 -7.00 -19.51
C GLU A 173 -14.26 -5.48 -19.71
N LEU A 174 -13.52 -4.93 -20.66
CA LEU A 174 -13.65 -3.53 -21.06
C LEU A 174 -14.82 -3.40 -22.02
N LYS A 175 -15.86 -2.68 -21.59
CA LYS A 175 -17.01 -2.32 -22.40
C LYS A 175 -16.68 -1.02 -23.11
N GLY A 176 -16.32 -1.08 -24.37
CA GLY A 176 -16.03 0.11 -25.17
C GLY A 176 -16.75 0.07 -26.49
N GLU A 177 -17.29 1.21 -26.91
CA GLU A 177 -17.69 1.40 -28.29
C GLU A 177 -16.43 1.41 -29.16
N LYS A 178 -16.53 0.88 -30.39
CA LYS A 178 -15.40 0.89 -31.35
C LYS A 178 -15.26 2.29 -31.96
N GLU A 179 -14.74 3.22 -31.17
CA GLU A 179 -14.44 4.59 -31.62
C GLU A 179 -13.23 4.61 -32.56
N ASP A 180 -13.09 5.63 -33.40
CA ASP A 180 -11.94 5.77 -34.28
C ASP A 180 -10.66 6.09 -33.50
N ILE A 181 -10.78 6.68 -32.31
CA ILE A 181 -9.68 6.99 -31.38
C ILE A 181 -10.05 6.52 -29.99
N ILE A 182 -9.19 5.73 -29.35
CA ILE A 182 -9.35 5.26 -27.96
C ILE A 182 -8.27 5.89 -27.08
N TYR A 183 -8.68 6.55 -26.01
CA TYR A 183 -7.80 7.08 -24.97
C TYR A 183 -7.77 6.10 -23.80
N PHE A 184 -6.65 5.39 -23.65
CA PHE A 184 -6.51 4.33 -22.66
C PHE A 184 -5.53 4.73 -21.57
N ASN A 185 -5.99 4.80 -20.31
CA ASN A 185 -5.12 5.02 -19.18
C ASN A 185 -4.54 3.66 -18.71
N PRO A 186 -3.20 3.45 -18.80
CA PRO A 186 -2.60 2.17 -18.46
C PRO A 186 -2.66 1.82 -16.96
N MET A 187 -2.98 2.78 -16.09
CA MET A 187 -3.15 2.53 -14.66
C MET A 187 -4.48 1.84 -14.31
N LEU A 188 -5.47 1.82 -15.22
CA LEU A 188 -6.79 1.17 -15.02
C LEU A 188 -7.42 1.48 -13.65
N GLY A 189 -7.41 2.76 -13.27
CA GLY A 189 -7.97 3.24 -12.00
C GLY A 189 -7.07 3.16 -10.78
N GLU A 190 -5.95 2.42 -10.82
CA GLU A 190 -4.99 2.27 -9.70
C GLU A 190 -4.07 3.50 -9.51
N GLY A 191 -4.07 4.43 -10.44
CA GLY A 191 -3.20 5.62 -10.37
C GLY A 191 -3.64 6.59 -9.28
N TYR A 192 -2.66 7.32 -8.75
CA TYR A 192 -2.93 8.47 -7.89
C TYR A 192 -3.66 9.55 -8.70
N LYS A 193 -4.91 9.85 -8.32
CA LYS A 193 -5.77 10.86 -8.99
C LYS A 193 -5.54 12.27 -8.44
N GLU A 194 -5.07 12.38 -7.21
CA GLU A 194 -4.76 13.63 -6.52
C GLU A 194 -3.52 13.48 -5.66
N ASN A 195 -2.87 14.61 -5.36
CA ASN A 195 -1.70 14.62 -4.48
C ASN A 195 -2.12 14.31 -3.04
N LEU A 196 -1.37 13.42 -2.39
CA LEU A 196 -1.54 13.12 -0.96
C LEU A 196 -1.28 14.32 -0.06
N PHE A 197 -0.48 15.29 -0.53
CA PHE A 197 -0.03 16.48 0.19
C PHE A 197 -0.69 17.73 -0.40
N LYS A 198 -1.89 18.08 0.12
CA LYS A 198 -2.75 19.14 -0.45
C LYS A 198 -2.35 20.56 -0.01
N SER A 199 -1.81 20.72 1.20
CA SER A 199 -1.43 22.03 1.72
C SER A 199 -0.23 22.60 0.94
N ALA A 200 -0.19 23.92 0.75
CA ALA A 200 0.95 24.60 0.12
C ALA A 200 2.19 24.53 1.00
N GLU A 201 2.00 24.70 2.30
CA GLU A 201 3.05 24.72 3.32
C GLU A 201 2.66 23.84 4.51
N ARG A 202 3.63 23.41 5.30
CA ARG A 202 3.43 22.61 6.50
C ARG A 202 4.40 23.01 7.61
N ALA A 203 3.88 23.30 8.78
CA ALA A 203 4.67 23.68 9.95
C ALA A 203 5.13 22.47 10.81
N TYR A 204 4.52 21.31 10.59
CA TYR A 204 4.81 20.07 11.33
C TYR A 204 5.37 19.01 10.39
N PRO A 205 6.21 18.08 10.88
CA PRO A 205 6.72 16.96 10.09
C PRO A 205 5.59 16.14 9.43
N VAL A 206 5.90 15.57 8.26
CA VAL A 206 5.09 14.50 7.69
C VAL A 206 5.50 13.20 8.36
N GLU A 207 4.56 12.54 9.00
CA GLU A 207 4.76 11.25 9.65
C GLU A 207 3.90 10.21 8.93
N MET A 208 4.51 9.48 8.00
CA MET A 208 3.86 8.35 7.34
C MET A 208 3.77 7.17 8.31
N PRO A 209 2.75 6.31 8.19
CA PRO A 209 2.62 5.17 9.10
C PRO A 209 3.60 4.04 8.82
N PHE A 210 4.22 4.03 7.63
CA PHE A 210 5.15 3.01 7.14
C PHE A 210 5.97 3.56 5.97
N THR A 211 7.01 2.84 5.59
CA THR A 211 7.69 2.98 4.28
C THR A 211 6.93 2.20 3.22
N MET A 212 6.93 2.66 1.98
CA MET A 212 6.11 2.05 0.92
C MET A 212 6.93 1.64 -0.30
N ASP A 213 6.51 0.55 -0.95
CA ASP A 213 7.02 0.10 -2.26
C ASP A 213 5.84 -0.48 -3.07
N GLU A 214 5.27 0.34 -3.94
CA GLU A 214 4.13 -0.02 -4.77
C GLU A 214 4.59 -0.28 -6.20
N VAL A 215 4.34 -1.49 -6.69
CA VAL A 215 4.68 -1.91 -8.03
C VAL A 215 3.41 -2.30 -8.78
N TYR A 216 3.20 -1.65 -9.91
CA TYR A 216 2.13 -1.94 -10.84
C TYR A 216 2.72 -2.33 -12.19
N ASN A 217 2.33 -3.47 -12.74
CA ASN A 217 2.71 -3.93 -14.07
C ASN A 217 1.46 -4.16 -14.91
N LEU A 218 1.48 -3.72 -16.15
CA LEU A 218 0.48 -4.03 -17.16
C LEU A 218 1.16 -4.66 -18.37
N GLN A 219 0.63 -5.77 -18.83
CA GLN A 219 0.92 -6.37 -20.12
C GLN A 219 -0.36 -6.39 -20.93
N MET A 220 -0.37 -5.72 -22.08
CA MET A 220 -1.57 -5.65 -22.90
C MET A 220 -1.29 -5.85 -24.38
N ASP A 221 -2.25 -6.45 -25.08
CA ASP A 221 -2.27 -6.45 -26.53
C ASP A 221 -2.84 -5.15 -27.05
N ILE A 222 -2.29 -4.67 -28.19
CA ILE A 222 -2.91 -3.54 -28.90
C ILE A 222 -4.30 -3.99 -29.37
N PRO A 223 -5.37 -3.20 -29.15
CA PRO A 223 -6.73 -3.58 -29.54
C PRO A 223 -6.80 -3.96 -31.03
N GLN A 224 -7.56 -5.01 -31.33
CA GLN A 224 -7.70 -5.52 -32.70
C GLN A 224 -8.28 -4.45 -33.64
N GLY A 225 -7.60 -4.17 -34.73
CA GLY A 225 -7.99 -3.14 -35.70
C GLY A 225 -7.42 -1.75 -35.39
N TYR A 226 -6.58 -1.59 -34.37
CA TYR A 226 -5.94 -0.33 -34.00
C TYR A 226 -4.43 -0.36 -34.15
N VAL A 227 -3.87 0.83 -34.14
CA VAL A 227 -2.41 1.10 -34.01
C VAL A 227 -2.21 2.08 -32.86
N VAL A 228 -1.01 2.08 -32.29
CA VAL A 228 -0.63 3.11 -31.30
C VAL A 228 -0.30 4.38 -32.07
N ASP A 229 -1.01 5.45 -31.78
CA ASP A 229 -0.77 6.80 -32.33
C ASP A 229 0.16 7.60 -31.39
N GLU A 230 -0.16 7.57 -30.07
CA GLU A 230 0.67 8.20 -29.04
C GLU A 230 0.91 7.25 -27.87
N ILE A 231 2.10 7.30 -27.30
CA ILE A 231 2.49 6.56 -26.09
C ILE A 231 3.21 7.49 -25.12
N PRO A 232 2.90 7.43 -23.82
CA PRO A 232 3.58 8.22 -22.79
C PRO A 232 5.10 7.97 -22.79
N LYS A 233 5.87 8.99 -22.42
CA LYS A 233 7.33 8.84 -22.29
C LYS A 233 7.70 8.19 -20.95
N SER A 234 8.61 7.23 -20.99
CA SER A 234 9.20 6.66 -19.78
C SER A 234 9.99 7.71 -19.01
N MET A 235 9.95 7.63 -17.66
CA MET A 235 10.75 8.50 -16.81
C MET A 235 11.14 7.79 -15.50
N ILE A 236 12.17 8.30 -14.86
CA ILE A 236 12.55 7.98 -13.49
C ILE A 236 12.74 9.32 -12.76
N LEU A 237 12.10 9.45 -11.61
CA LEU A 237 12.22 10.61 -10.73
C LEU A 237 12.73 10.13 -9.36
N LYS A 238 13.73 10.79 -8.83
CA LYS A 238 14.21 10.59 -7.46
C LYS A 238 13.64 11.69 -6.58
N LEU A 239 13.31 11.33 -5.35
CA LEU A 239 12.84 12.29 -4.35
C LEU A 239 13.99 13.23 -3.96
N ASN A 240 15.17 12.64 -3.69
CA ASN A 240 16.40 13.34 -3.27
C ASN A 240 17.65 12.59 -3.75
N GLU A 241 18.82 13.12 -3.44
CA GLU A 241 20.12 12.53 -3.80
C GLU A 241 20.41 11.22 -3.06
N GLU A 242 19.86 11.06 -1.85
CA GLU A 242 19.98 9.88 -1.00
C GLU A 242 19.14 8.69 -1.49
N ASN A 243 18.33 8.87 -2.53
CA ASN A 243 17.40 7.88 -3.09
C ASN A 243 16.37 7.36 -2.06
N GLU A 244 15.94 8.19 -1.13
CA GLU A 244 14.92 7.85 -0.13
C GLU A 244 13.52 7.71 -0.75
N GLY A 245 13.30 8.26 -1.94
CA GLY A 245 12.12 8.03 -2.77
C GLY A 245 12.48 7.90 -4.24
N VAL A 246 11.81 6.98 -4.94
CA VAL A 246 11.98 6.76 -6.39
C VAL A 246 10.61 6.49 -7.01
N PHE A 247 10.33 7.21 -8.09
CA PHE A 247 9.21 6.94 -8.97
C PHE A 247 9.72 6.50 -10.34
N GLU A 248 9.34 5.30 -10.76
CA GLU A 248 9.62 4.77 -12.10
C GLU A 248 8.31 4.66 -12.87
N TYR A 249 8.29 5.22 -14.07
CA TYR A 249 7.23 5.05 -15.05
C TYR A 249 7.88 4.56 -16.33
N ARG A 250 7.74 3.29 -16.66
CA ARG A 250 8.34 2.67 -17.82
C ARG A 250 7.27 2.09 -18.73
N ILE A 251 7.29 2.47 -19.98
CA ILE A 251 6.38 1.94 -20.98
C ILE A 251 7.17 1.63 -22.25
N SER A 252 6.86 0.51 -22.86
CA SER A 252 7.50 0.06 -24.11
C SER A 252 6.51 -0.75 -24.93
N MET A 253 6.75 -0.78 -26.24
CA MET A 253 5.97 -1.55 -27.20
C MET A 253 6.92 -2.54 -27.90
N SER A 254 6.45 -3.77 -28.06
CA SER A 254 7.14 -4.82 -28.83
C SER A 254 6.13 -5.60 -29.66
N GLY A 255 6.23 -5.50 -30.97
CA GLY A 255 5.24 -6.10 -31.89
C GLY A 255 3.84 -5.54 -31.64
N ASN A 256 2.90 -6.42 -31.27
CA ASN A 256 1.50 -6.06 -30.99
C ASN A 256 1.22 -5.97 -29.47
N SER A 257 2.24 -5.87 -28.64
CA SER A 257 2.10 -5.88 -27.18
C SER A 257 2.75 -4.66 -26.55
N ILE A 258 2.12 -4.12 -25.52
CA ILE A 258 2.59 -3.02 -24.69
C ILE A 258 2.89 -3.57 -23.30
N SER A 259 4.08 -3.25 -22.81
CA SER A 259 4.49 -3.51 -21.43
C SER A 259 4.62 -2.18 -20.69
N PHE A 260 3.95 -2.09 -19.55
CA PHE A 260 3.99 -0.92 -18.71
C PHE A 260 4.31 -1.30 -17.25
N ARG A 261 5.14 -0.46 -16.61
CA ARG A 261 5.47 -0.58 -15.20
C ARG A 261 5.46 0.79 -14.55
N SER A 262 4.75 0.91 -13.44
CA SER A 262 4.86 2.01 -12.48
C SER A 262 5.38 1.48 -11.16
N ARG A 263 6.37 2.14 -10.55
CA ARG A 263 6.83 1.83 -9.19
C ARG A 263 7.02 3.12 -8.41
N ILE A 264 6.44 3.17 -7.21
CA ILE A 264 6.66 4.24 -6.23
C ILE A 264 7.26 3.60 -5.00
N ARG A 265 8.47 4.02 -4.65
CA ARG A 265 9.13 3.61 -3.40
C ARG A 265 9.43 4.84 -2.57
N ILE A 266 9.02 4.82 -1.30
CA ILE A 266 9.40 5.80 -0.28
C ILE A 266 10.02 5.01 0.88
N GLY A 267 11.32 5.14 1.07
CA GLY A 267 12.11 4.36 2.02
C GLY A 267 12.21 4.99 3.41
N ARG A 268 11.59 6.14 3.62
CA ARG A 268 11.55 6.85 4.90
C ARG A 268 10.13 7.27 5.23
N ALA A 269 9.74 7.13 6.50
CA ALA A 269 8.39 7.45 6.95
C ALA A 269 8.25 8.88 7.50
N ASN A 270 9.34 9.52 7.92
CA ASN A 270 9.31 10.84 8.57
C ASN A 270 10.07 11.87 7.74
N PHE A 271 9.41 13.01 7.43
CA PHE A 271 9.99 14.13 6.70
C PHE A 271 9.80 15.42 7.49
N GLN A 272 10.86 16.23 7.61
CA GLN A 272 10.80 17.50 8.31
C GLN A 272 10.02 18.56 7.52
N PRO A 273 9.55 19.65 8.14
CA PRO A 273 8.77 20.67 7.45
C PRO A 273 9.47 21.30 6.24
N ASP A 274 10.80 21.46 6.29
CA ASP A 274 11.63 21.97 5.19
C ASP A 274 11.77 20.99 4.01
N GLU A 275 11.50 19.70 4.22
CA GLU A 275 11.46 18.66 3.19
C GLU A 275 10.07 18.51 2.53
N TYR A 276 9.04 19.18 3.07
CA TYR A 276 7.66 19.02 2.65
C TYR A 276 7.41 19.38 1.18
N GLU A 277 8.00 20.49 0.72
CA GLU A 277 7.85 20.95 -0.67
C GLU A 277 8.38 19.90 -1.66
N MET A 278 9.55 19.34 -1.39
CA MET A 278 10.16 18.28 -2.18
C MET A 278 9.25 17.04 -2.26
N LEU A 279 8.70 16.59 -1.12
CA LEU A 279 7.79 15.44 -1.08
C LEU A 279 6.49 15.72 -1.85
N ARG A 280 5.95 16.93 -1.71
CA ARG A 280 4.74 17.38 -2.41
C ARG A 280 4.95 17.43 -3.92
N GLU A 281 6.05 18.00 -4.38
CA GLU A 281 6.40 18.07 -5.81
C GLU A 281 6.62 16.67 -6.40
N PHE A 282 7.27 15.77 -5.67
CA PHE A 282 7.43 14.38 -6.10
C PHE A 282 6.07 13.73 -6.40
N PHE A 283 5.09 13.86 -5.49
CA PHE A 283 3.74 13.31 -5.71
C PHE A 283 2.93 14.08 -6.76
N ASN A 284 3.19 15.35 -7.00
CA ASN A 284 2.61 16.09 -8.13
C ASN A 284 3.04 15.45 -9.47
N TYR A 285 4.31 15.09 -9.61
CA TYR A 285 4.80 14.38 -10.80
C TYR A 285 4.19 12.98 -10.94
N VAL A 286 4.03 12.24 -9.83
CA VAL A 286 3.36 10.94 -9.84
C VAL A 286 1.94 11.07 -10.37
N VAL A 287 1.13 11.98 -9.81
CA VAL A 287 -0.26 12.21 -10.23
C VAL A 287 -0.34 12.60 -11.70
N LYS A 288 0.48 13.57 -12.14
CA LYS A 288 0.52 14.01 -13.53
C LYS A 288 0.85 12.84 -14.47
N LYS A 289 1.81 12.02 -14.09
CA LYS A 289 2.27 10.90 -14.92
C LYS A 289 1.27 9.76 -14.97
N HIS A 290 0.59 9.47 -13.87
CA HIS A 290 -0.48 8.47 -13.80
C HIS A 290 -1.73 8.88 -14.59
N ALA A 291 -1.92 10.17 -14.90
CA ALA A 291 -3.01 10.65 -15.71
C ALA A 291 -2.76 10.54 -17.22
N GLU A 292 -1.51 10.24 -17.66
CA GLU A 292 -1.20 10.13 -19.08
C GLU A 292 -1.86 8.88 -19.70
N GLN A 293 -2.21 8.99 -20.98
CA GLN A 293 -2.96 7.99 -21.73
C GLN A 293 -2.18 7.51 -22.96
N ILE A 294 -2.39 6.25 -23.32
CA ILE A 294 -2.02 5.70 -24.62
C ILE A 294 -3.14 6.05 -25.58
N VAL A 295 -2.81 6.54 -26.77
CA VAL A 295 -3.80 6.82 -27.82
C VAL A 295 -3.72 5.74 -28.87
N PHE A 296 -4.84 5.05 -29.07
CA PHE A 296 -4.99 4.09 -30.16
C PHE A 296 -5.86 4.68 -31.24
N LYS A 297 -5.45 4.50 -32.49
CA LYS A 297 -6.17 4.95 -33.69
C LYS A 297 -6.54 3.75 -34.55
N LYS A 298 -7.76 3.72 -35.04
CA LYS A 298 -8.24 2.68 -35.94
C LYS A 298 -7.42 2.63 -37.22
N LYS A 299 -7.10 1.42 -37.64
CA LYS A 299 -6.43 1.19 -38.93
C LYS A 299 -7.35 1.62 -40.05
N SER A 300 -6.77 2.38 -41.02
CA SER A 300 -7.47 2.80 -42.24
C SER A 300 -7.73 1.61 -43.17
#